data_b6e58a0fdad10e65011f5f44818597bf
#
_entry.id   b6e58a0fdad10e65011f5f44818597bf
#
_cell.length_a   1.000
_cell.length_b   1.000
_cell.length_c   1.000
_cell.angle_alpha   90.00
_cell.angle_beta   90.00
_cell.angle_gamma   90.00
#
_symmetry.space_group_name_H-M   'P 1'
#
loop_
_entity.id
_entity.type
_entity.pdbx_description
1 polymer ?
#
loop_
_entity_poly.entity_id
_entity_poly.type
_entity_poly.pdbx_seq_one_letter_code
_entity_poly.pdbx_strand_id
1 'polypeptide(L)'
;SMPPNQAVSIKAQEKINAKLGCTPPPRDIPAIILKKTKSLLRNGCPAVDEEMRLCTGPAWDTPAIPSGSVDLVVTSPPFLDVVQYAADNWLRCWFAGIDPDEVKIAMHKTEHDWTEMVRRVLWGQARLLRPGGHVAFEVGEVRNGKVLLERHVWKAAKDLPFERLGVMINAQGFTKTANCWGVLNGSKGTNTNRVVLLRRT
;
A
#
# COMPACT_ATOMS: atom_id res chain seq x y z
N SER A 1 17.15 8.46 9.92
CA SER A 1 15.88 9.20 10.02
C SER A 1 14.79 8.28 10.50
N MET A 2 13.98 8.73 11.43
CA MET A 2 12.84 7.96 11.91
C MET A 2 11.71 8.00 10.87
N PRO A 3 10.98 6.90 10.67
CA PRO A 3 9.77 6.93 9.86
C PRO A 3 8.75 7.93 10.44
N PRO A 4 7.88 8.54 9.64
CA PRO A 4 6.90 9.52 10.10
C PRO A 4 5.98 9.01 11.23
N ASN A 5 5.58 7.75 11.18
CA ASN A 5 4.74 7.08 12.18
C ASN A 5 5.43 6.85 13.54
N GLN A 6 6.73 7.10 13.61
CA GLN A 6 7.51 7.04 14.86
C GLN A 6 7.88 8.43 15.39
N ALA A 7 7.36 9.48 14.78
CA ALA A 7 7.54 10.82 15.29
C ALA A 7 6.89 10.94 16.67
N VAL A 8 7.63 11.44 17.63
CA VAL A 8 7.12 11.72 18.96
C VAL A 8 6.38 13.06 18.97
N SER A 9 5.54 13.28 19.97
CA SER A 9 4.87 14.58 20.14
C SER A 9 5.89 15.72 20.31
N ILE A 10 5.49 16.94 19.98
CA ILE A 10 6.34 18.15 20.11
C ILE A 10 6.94 18.23 21.53
N LYS A 11 6.12 18.09 22.58
CA LYS A 11 6.57 18.11 23.97
C LYS A 11 7.60 17.02 24.31
N ALA A 12 7.42 15.82 23.73
CA ALA A 12 8.38 14.72 23.92
C ALA A 12 9.69 15.01 23.18
N GLN A 13 9.63 15.58 21.98
CA GLN A 13 10.81 15.96 21.21
C GLN A 13 11.61 17.09 21.91
N GLU A 14 10.92 18.08 22.44
CA GLU A 14 11.55 19.16 23.23
C GLU A 14 12.32 18.61 24.44
N LYS A 15 11.72 17.67 25.19
CA LYS A 15 12.40 16.99 26.30
C LYS A 15 13.63 16.19 25.84
N ILE A 16 13.53 15.49 24.70
CA ILE A 16 14.66 14.76 24.13
C ILE A 16 15.77 15.72 23.73
N ASN A 17 15.43 16.81 23.04
CA ASN A 17 16.39 17.82 22.61
C ASN A 17 17.10 18.46 23.80
N ALA A 18 16.35 18.83 24.84
CA ALA A 18 16.91 19.41 26.07
C ALA A 18 17.86 18.43 26.78
N LYS A 19 17.45 17.15 26.89
CA LYS A 19 18.27 16.10 27.51
C LYS A 19 19.57 15.82 26.75
N LEU A 20 19.54 15.88 25.44
CA LEU A 20 20.69 15.56 24.58
C LEU A 20 21.51 16.82 24.20
N GLY A 21 21.08 18.02 24.58
CA GLY A 21 21.69 19.26 24.13
C GLY A 21 21.64 19.44 22.62
N CYS A 22 20.64 18.84 21.95
CA CYS A 22 20.54 18.84 20.50
C CYS A 22 19.47 19.81 20.02
N THR A 23 19.81 20.56 18.97
CA THR A 23 18.82 21.29 18.15
C THR A 23 18.75 20.67 16.76
N PRO A 24 17.56 20.64 16.12
CA PRO A 24 17.48 20.21 14.74
C PRO A 24 18.41 21.05 13.86
N PRO A 25 19.31 20.44 13.08
CA PRO A 25 20.17 21.21 12.18
C PRO A 25 19.31 21.87 11.10
N PRO A 26 19.62 23.10 10.70
CA PRO A 26 18.96 23.71 9.56
C PRO A 26 19.16 22.85 8.32
N ARG A 27 18.10 22.68 7.54
CA ARG A 27 18.10 21.89 6.32
C ARG A 27 17.64 22.74 5.15
N ASP A 28 18.44 22.78 4.11
CA ASP A 28 18.03 23.32 2.82
C ASP A 28 17.17 22.26 2.11
N ILE A 29 15.86 22.35 2.30
CA ILE A 29 14.91 21.40 1.73
C ILE A 29 14.92 21.40 0.20
N PRO A 30 14.93 22.56 -0.51
CA PRO A 30 15.10 22.62 -1.95
C PRO A 30 16.34 21.87 -2.44
N ALA A 31 17.50 22.10 -1.83
CA ALA A 31 18.74 21.42 -2.21
C ALA A 31 18.66 19.90 -2.01
N ILE A 32 18.01 19.44 -0.92
CA ILE A 32 17.79 18.00 -0.68
C ILE A 32 16.89 17.39 -1.76
N ILE A 33 15.79 18.07 -2.11
CA ILE A 33 14.86 17.62 -3.15
C ILE A 33 15.58 17.56 -4.50
N LEU A 34 16.29 18.62 -4.89
CA LEU A 34 17.04 18.66 -6.14
C LEU A 34 18.12 17.57 -6.23
N LYS A 35 18.85 17.34 -5.14
CA LYS A 35 19.83 16.24 -5.06
C LYS A 35 19.17 14.89 -5.28
N LYS A 36 18.01 14.66 -4.65
CA LYS A 36 17.27 13.40 -4.82
C LYS A 36 16.74 13.24 -6.23
N THR A 37 16.17 14.29 -6.79
CA THR A 37 15.67 14.31 -8.18
C THR A 37 16.78 14.00 -9.18
N LYS A 38 17.93 14.65 -9.08
CA LYS A 38 19.10 14.34 -9.92
C LYS A 38 19.53 12.89 -9.80
N SER A 39 19.49 12.33 -8.58
CA SER A 39 19.83 10.92 -8.36
C SER A 39 18.82 9.96 -8.99
N LEU A 40 17.54 10.28 -8.93
CA LEU A 40 16.49 9.45 -9.52
C LEU A 40 16.48 9.51 -11.06
N LEU A 41 16.75 10.68 -11.61
CA LEU A 41 16.74 10.93 -13.06
C LEU A 41 18.12 10.79 -13.72
N ARG A 42 19.11 10.22 -13.03
CA ARG A 42 20.48 10.08 -13.58
C ARG A 42 20.55 9.28 -14.89
N ASN A 43 19.60 8.39 -15.11
CA ASN A 43 19.50 7.56 -16.31
C ASN A 43 18.52 8.12 -17.35
N GLY A 44 18.14 9.41 -17.22
CA GLY A 44 17.14 10.08 -18.04
C GLY A 44 15.79 10.17 -17.36
N CYS A 45 14.93 11.01 -17.90
CA CYS A 45 13.54 11.10 -17.49
C CYS A 45 12.78 9.92 -18.11
N PRO A 46 11.98 9.18 -17.35
CA PRO A 46 11.09 8.17 -17.94
C PRO A 46 10.19 8.82 -19.01
N ALA A 47 9.99 8.14 -20.11
CA ALA A 47 8.96 8.56 -21.05
C ALA A 47 7.61 8.57 -20.32
N VAL A 48 6.96 9.70 -20.28
CA VAL A 48 5.60 9.82 -19.75
C VAL A 48 4.66 9.60 -20.92
N ASP A 49 3.81 8.59 -20.80
CA ASP A 49 2.73 8.37 -21.75
C ASP A 49 1.73 9.53 -21.60
N GLU A 50 1.35 10.15 -22.70
CA GLU A 50 0.38 11.25 -22.72
C GLU A 50 -1.00 10.82 -22.19
N GLU A 51 -1.28 9.52 -22.15
CA GLU A 51 -2.53 8.96 -21.66
C GLU A 51 -2.55 8.65 -20.15
N MET A 52 -1.52 9.03 -19.38
CA MET A 52 -1.53 8.79 -17.94
C MET A 52 -2.68 9.55 -17.27
N ARG A 53 -3.54 8.82 -16.57
CA ARG A 53 -4.69 9.37 -15.83
C ARG A 53 -4.56 9.09 -14.35
N LEU A 54 -4.70 10.12 -13.53
CA LEU A 54 -4.76 10.03 -12.09
C LEU A 54 -6.22 10.16 -11.65
N CYS A 55 -6.76 9.10 -11.06
CA CYS A 55 -8.13 9.06 -10.56
C CYS A 55 -8.13 8.93 -9.05
N THR A 56 -8.97 9.72 -8.37
CA THR A 56 -9.18 9.62 -6.92
C THR A 56 -10.56 9.05 -6.65
N GLY A 57 -10.65 8.00 -5.86
CA GLY A 57 -11.91 7.36 -5.52
C GLY A 57 -11.74 5.95 -4.99
N PRO A 58 -12.85 5.27 -4.65
CA PRO A 58 -12.80 3.89 -4.20
C PRO A 58 -12.48 2.95 -5.37
N ALA A 59 -11.65 1.93 -5.12
CA ALA A 59 -11.19 1.00 -6.14
C ALA A 59 -12.30 0.14 -6.79
N TRP A 60 -13.48 0.10 -6.19
CA TRP A 60 -14.65 -0.59 -6.75
C TRP A 60 -15.53 0.28 -7.63
N ASP A 61 -15.28 1.59 -7.64
CA ASP A 61 -16.06 2.56 -8.42
C ASP A 61 -15.12 3.54 -9.13
N THR A 62 -14.86 3.26 -10.38
CA THR A 62 -13.91 4.00 -11.22
C THR A 62 -14.60 4.43 -12.53
N PRO A 63 -15.59 5.32 -12.47
CA PRO A 63 -16.42 5.68 -13.63
C PRO A 63 -15.63 6.35 -14.76
N ALA A 64 -14.51 6.99 -14.44
CA ALA A 64 -13.65 7.64 -15.42
C ALA A 64 -12.89 6.68 -16.34
N ILE A 65 -12.84 5.38 -15.98
CA ILE A 65 -12.17 4.36 -16.78
C ILE A 65 -13.22 3.57 -17.57
N PRO A 66 -13.12 3.52 -18.91
CA PRO A 66 -14.06 2.80 -19.75
C PRO A 66 -14.09 1.29 -19.43
N SER A 67 -15.25 0.67 -19.58
CA SER A 67 -15.38 -0.79 -19.43
C SER A 67 -14.59 -1.51 -20.53
N GLY A 68 -13.96 -2.62 -20.17
CA GLY A 68 -13.22 -3.48 -21.12
C GLY A 68 -11.99 -2.81 -21.75
N SER A 69 -11.44 -1.77 -21.13
CA SER A 69 -10.29 -1.01 -21.67
C SER A 69 -8.94 -1.34 -21.00
N VAL A 70 -8.95 -2.15 -19.95
CA VAL A 70 -7.76 -2.44 -19.14
C VAL A 70 -7.25 -3.85 -19.43
N ASP A 71 -5.95 -3.97 -19.65
CA ASP A 71 -5.27 -5.26 -19.86
C ASP A 71 -4.83 -5.90 -18.55
N LEU A 72 -4.35 -5.09 -17.61
CA LEU A 72 -3.78 -5.54 -16.36
C LEU A 72 -4.15 -4.59 -15.21
N VAL A 73 -4.60 -5.17 -14.11
CA VAL A 73 -4.74 -4.49 -12.84
C VAL A 73 -3.67 -5.03 -11.88
N VAL A 74 -2.88 -4.12 -11.30
CA VAL A 74 -1.94 -4.44 -10.22
C VAL A 74 -2.35 -3.63 -9.00
N THR A 75 -2.64 -4.31 -7.90
CA THR A 75 -3.15 -3.64 -6.69
C THR A 75 -2.73 -4.36 -5.41
N SER A 76 -2.65 -3.58 -4.32
CA SER A 76 -2.43 -4.05 -2.96
C SER A 76 -3.39 -3.28 -2.04
N PRO A 77 -4.44 -3.92 -1.52
CA PRO A 77 -5.43 -3.25 -0.68
C PRO A 77 -4.90 -3.01 0.74
N PRO A 78 -5.57 -2.18 1.55
CA PRO A 78 -5.31 -2.15 2.97
C PRO A 78 -5.45 -3.54 3.59
N PHE A 79 -4.45 -3.95 4.38
CA PHE A 79 -4.47 -5.26 5.03
C PHE A 79 -5.41 -5.26 6.24
N LEU A 80 -5.91 -6.43 6.57
CA LEU A 80 -6.73 -6.64 7.75
C LEU A 80 -5.92 -6.33 9.01
N ASP A 81 -6.42 -5.47 9.89
CA ASP A 81 -5.92 -5.16 11.25
C ASP A 81 -4.48 -4.55 11.36
N VAL A 82 -3.71 -4.42 10.30
CA VAL A 82 -2.24 -4.31 10.44
C VAL A 82 -1.72 -2.89 10.43
N VAL A 83 -2.34 -1.94 9.75
CA VAL A 83 -1.72 -0.64 9.48
C VAL A 83 -2.63 0.52 9.87
N GLN A 84 -2.03 1.48 10.59
CA GLN A 84 -2.66 2.77 10.87
C GLN A 84 -2.32 3.76 9.75
N TYR A 85 -2.96 3.61 8.60
CA TYR A 85 -2.62 4.36 7.39
C TYR A 85 -2.63 5.88 7.57
N ALA A 86 -3.57 6.43 8.35
CA ALA A 86 -3.61 7.85 8.66
C ALA A 86 -2.35 8.29 9.42
N ALA A 87 -2.00 7.57 10.49
CA ALA A 87 -0.80 7.85 11.27
C ALA A 87 0.49 7.64 10.47
N ASP A 88 0.54 6.64 9.61
CA ASP A 88 1.72 6.34 8.77
C ASP A 88 1.94 7.36 7.65
N ASN A 89 0.88 8.03 7.21
CA ASN A 89 0.92 8.97 6.11
C ASN A 89 0.73 10.44 6.52
N TRP A 90 0.60 10.74 7.81
CA TRP A 90 0.32 12.10 8.28
C TRP A 90 1.26 13.17 7.69
N LEU A 91 2.55 12.87 7.60
CA LEU A 91 3.54 13.82 7.06
C LEU A 91 3.36 14.05 5.55
N ARG A 92 3.02 13.00 4.80
CA ARG A 92 2.72 13.12 3.36
C ARG A 92 1.44 13.92 3.13
N CYS A 93 0.43 13.64 3.92
CA CYS A 93 -0.84 14.37 3.89
C CYS A 93 -0.62 15.85 4.23
N TRP A 94 0.18 16.13 5.27
CA TRP A 94 0.52 17.50 5.64
C TRP A 94 1.22 18.26 4.48
N PHE A 95 2.21 17.66 3.82
CA PHE A 95 2.86 18.26 2.66
C PHE A 95 1.91 18.47 1.46
N ALA A 96 0.93 17.61 1.31
CA ALA A 96 -0.04 17.69 0.23
C ALA A 96 -1.27 18.56 0.57
N GLY A 97 -1.33 19.13 1.79
CA GLY A 97 -2.49 19.89 2.26
C GLY A 97 -3.75 19.03 2.43
N ILE A 98 -3.58 17.74 2.72
CA ILE A 98 -4.67 16.77 2.91
C ILE A 98 -4.83 16.50 4.40
N ASP A 99 -6.05 16.59 4.90
CA ASP A 99 -6.37 16.09 6.24
C ASP A 99 -6.48 14.55 6.20
N PRO A 100 -5.58 13.81 6.89
CA PRO A 100 -5.62 12.36 6.88
C PRO A 100 -6.89 11.77 7.48
N ASP A 101 -7.60 12.50 8.35
CA ASP A 101 -8.83 12.05 8.99
C ASP A 101 -10.05 12.15 8.04
N GLU A 102 -9.95 12.98 7.00
CA GLU A 102 -10.96 13.08 5.95
C GLU A 102 -10.83 11.96 4.90
N VAL A 103 -9.68 11.29 4.83
CA VAL A 103 -9.44 10.22 3.85
C VAL A 103 -10.12 8.92 4.32
N LYS A 104 -11.18 8.53 3.63
CA LYS A 104 -11.92 7.28 3.91
C LYS A 104 -11.14 6.08 3.42
N ILE A 105 -10.33 5.49 4.29
CA ILE A 105 -9.61 4.25 4.02
C ILE A 105 -10.47 3.06 4.44
N ALA A 106 -10.58 2.05 3.57
CA ALA A 106 -11.34 0.83 3.83
C ALA A 106 -10.61 -0.06 4.86
N MET A 107 -10.72 0.31 6.15
CA MET A 107 -10.16 -0.44 7.27
C MET A 107 -11.20 -1.39 7.82
N HIS A 108 -10.89 -2.70 7.78
CA HIS A 108 -11.78 -3.75 8.29
C HIS A 108 -11.10 -4.52 9.43
N LYS A 109 -11.89 -4.92 10.44
CA LYS A 109 -11.43 -5.68 11.61
C LYS A 109 -11.79 -7.16 11.53
N THR A 110 -12.76 -7.52 10.68
CA THR A 110 -13.17 -8.91 10.51
C THR A 110 -12.76 -9.45 9.15
N GLU A 111 -12.45 -10.74 9.10
CA GLU A 111 -12.13 -11.43 7.85
C GLU A 111 -13.30 -11.41 6.87
N HIS A 112 -14.52 -11.44 7.39
CA HIS A 112 -15.73 -11.37 6.59
C HIS A 112 -15.84 -10.02 5.85
N ASP A 113 -15.81 -8.91 6.58
CA ASP A 113 -15.96 -7.57 6.01
C ASP A 113 -14.83 -7.24 5.04
N TRP A 114 -13.61 -7.70 5.37
CA TRP A 114 -12.46 -7.55 4.47
C TRP A 114 -12.66 -8.33 3.17
N THR A 115 -13.16 -9.57 3.26
CA THR A 115 -13.44 -10.42 2.09
C THR A 115 -14.52 -9.82 1.21
N GLU A 116 -15.57 -9.27 1.80
CA GLU A 116 -16.65 -8.59 1.07
C GLU A 116 -16.16 -7.31 0.38
N MET A 117 -15.31 -6.54 1.03
CA MET A 117 -14.64 -5.39 0.39
C MET A 117 -13.82 -5.84 -0.82
N VAL A 118 -13.02 -6.89 -0.69
CA VAL A 118 -12.23 -7.45 -1.81
C VAL A 118 -13.15 -7.93 -2.93
N ARG A 119 -14.24 -8.62 -2.61
CA ARG A 119 -15.23 -9.06 -3.60
C ARG A 119 -15.81 -7.89 -4.39
N ARG A 120 -16.17 -6.80 -3.70
CA ARG A 120 -16.65 -5.58 -4.31
C ARG A 120 -15.62 -4.94 -5.24
N VAL A 121 -14.37 -4.89 -4.82
CA VAL A 121 -13.25 -4.39 -5.64
C VAL A 121 -13.08 -5.24 -6.89
N LEU A 122 -13.01 -6.57 -6.75
CA LEU A 122 -12.86 -7.48 -7.87
C LEU A 122 -14.03 -7.37 -8.86
N TRP A 123 -15.26 -7.19 -8.38
CA TRP A 123 -16.41 -6.96 -9.25
C TRP A 123 -16.24 -5.67 -10.09
N GLY A 124 -15.81 -4.57 -9.46
CA GLY A 124 -15.52 -3.32 -10.17
C GLY A 124 -14.40 -3.50 -11.20
N GLN A 125 -13.36 -4.23 -10.86
CA GLN A 125 -12.23 -4.50 -11.76
C GLN A 125 -12.60 -5.42 -12.92
N ALA A 126 -13.54 -6.35 -12.71
CA ALA A 126 -14.07 -7.18 -13.80
C ALA A 126 -14.74 -6.36 -14.90
N ARG A 127 -15.36 -5.21 -14.54
CA ARG A 127 -15.91 -4.27 -15.51
C ARG A 127 -14.83 -3.60 -16.35
N LEU A 128 -13.71 -3.21 -15.71
CA LEU A 128 -12.62 -2.50 -16.38
C LEU A 128 -11.84 -3.38 -17.34
N LEU A 129 -11.60 -4.63 -16.94
CA LEU A 129 -10.79 -5.56 -17.70
C LEU A 129 -11.50 -6.03 -18.96
N ARG A 130 -10.75 -6.05 -20.07
CA ARG A 130 -11.18 -6.77 -21.26
C ARG A 130 -11.19 -8.28 -21.01
N PRO A 131 -11.96 -9.07 -21.77
CA PRO A 131 -11.83 -10.54 -21.75
C PRO A 131 -10.37 -10.97 -21.97
N GLY A 132 -9.86 -11.87 -21.14
CA GLY A 132 -8.46 -12.28 -21.14
C GLY A 132 -7.51 -11.36 -20.39
N GLY A 133 -7.95 -10.19 -19.92
CA GLY A 133 -7.15 -9.30 -19.05
C GLY A 133 -6.91 -9.90 -17.67
N HIS A 134 -5.90 -9.38 -16.95
CA HIS A 134 -5.41 -10.01 -15.73
C HIS A 134 -5.49 -9.11 -14.52
N VAL A 135 -5.60 -9.72 -13.34
CA VAL A 135 -5.42 -9.06 -12.04
C VAL A 135 -4.23 -9.70 -11.33
N ALA A 136 -3.31 -8.86 -10.86
CA ALA A 136 -2.27 -9.22 -9.89
C ALA A 136 -2.62 -8.55 -8.56
N PHE A 137 -3.18 -9.31 -7.63
CA PHE A 137 -3.70 -8.81 -6.36
C PHE A 137 -2.74 -9.19 -5.23
N GLU A 138 -1.91 -8.23 -4.79
CA GLU A 138 -0.91 -8.45 -3.77
C GLU A 138 -1.50 -8.35 -2.37
N VAL A 139 -1.20 -9.33 -1.55
CA VAL A 139 -1.55 -9.39 -0.13
C VAL A 139 -0.42 -10.05 0.67
N GLY A 140 -0.59 -10.07 1.98
CA GLY A 140 0.31 -10.76 2.89
C GLY A 140 -0.45 -11.72 3.81
N GLU A 141 0.21 -12.07 4.86
CA GLU A 141 -0.37 -12.77 6.00
C GLU A 141 -0.49 -11.82 7.19
N VAL A 142 -1.50 -12.02 8.03
CA VAL A 142 -1.73 -11.21 9.22
C VAL A 142 -1.90 -12.09 10.45
N ARG A 143 -1.95 -11.47 11.64
CA ARG A 143 -2.11 -12.19 12.91
C ARG A 143 -1.05 -13.28 13.11
N ASN A 144 0.23 -12.95 12.85
CA ASN A 144 1.37 -13.85 12.94
C ASN A 144 1.24 -15.10 12.03
N GLY A 145 0.80 -14.92 10.80
CA GLY A 145 0.63 -16.00 9.82
C GLY A 145 -0.61 -16.88 10.03
N LYS A 146 -1.46 -16.56 11.01
CA LYS A 146 -2.70 -17.32 11.24
C LYS A 146 -3.76 -17.06 10.20
N VAL A 147 -3.75 -15.87 9.59
CA VAL A 147 -4.69 -15.48 8.54
C VAL A 147 -3.93 -15.21 7.26
N LEU A 148 -4.20 -16.01 6.26
CA LEU A 148 -3.61 -15.97 4.92
C LEU A 148 -4.56 -15.22 3.99
N LEU A 149 -4.28 -13.94 3.72
CA LEU A 149 -5.19 -13.07 2.99
C LEU A 149 -5.41 -13.51 1.55
N GLU A 150 -4.46 -14.20 0.93
CA GLU A 150 -4.62 -14.76 -0.41
C GLU A 150 -5.78 -15.77 -0.50
N ARG A 151 -6.07 -16.50 0.59
CA ARG A 151 -7.22 -17.41 0.64
C ARG A 151 -8.54 -16.66 0.62
N HIS A 152 -8.59 -15.49 1.25
CA HIS A 152 -9.74 -14.61 1.24
C HIS A 152 -9.97 -13.97 -0.13
N VAL A 153 -8.90 -13.53 -0.80
CA VAL A 153 -8.97 -13.05 -2.20
C VAL A 153 -9.46 -14.16 -3.12
N TRP A 154 -8.92 -15.37 -2.96
CA TRP A 154 -9.32 -16.53 -3.74
C TRP A 154 -10.80 -16.88 -3.56
N LYS A 155 -11.29 -16.78 -2.33
CA LYS A 155 -12.71 -16.97 -2.00
C LYS A 155 -13.55 -15.84 -2.57
N ALA A 156 -13.12 -14.59 -2.44
CA ALA A 156 -13.82 -13.43 -2.95
C ALA A 156 -14.00 -13.45 -4.48
N ALA A 157 -13.03 -14.03 -5.20
CA ALA A 157 -13.09 -14.19 -6.65
C ALA A 157 -14.05 -15.32 -7.12
N LYS A 158 -14.55 -16.16 -6.20
CA LYS A 158 -15.51 -17.20 -6.53
C LYS A 158 -16.80 -16.56 -7.04
N ASP A 159 -17.39 -17.14 -8.08
CA ASP A 159 -18.64 -16.71 -8.71
C ASP A 159 -18.56 -15.29 -9.34
N LEU A 160 -17.35 -14.75 -9.46
CA LEU A 160 -17.06 -13.59 -10.30
C LEU A 160 -16.53 -14.06 -11.67
N PRO A 161 -16.59 -13.21 -12.70
CA PRO A 161 -16.14 -13.57 -14.03
C PRO A 161 -14.60 -13.60 -14.13
N PHE A 162 -13.99 -14.44 -13.31
CA PHE A 162 -12.55 -14.67 -13.26
C PHE A 162 -12.21 -16.17 -13.23
N GLU A 163 -11.28 -16.54 -14.05
CA GLU A 163 -10.49 -17.74 -13.86
C GLU A 163 -9.41 -17.47 -12.81
N ARG A 164 -9.29 -18.33 -11.82
CA ARG A 164 -8.28 -18.25 -10.76
C ARG A 164 -7.04 -19.03 -11.19
N LEU A 165 -5.98 -18.33 -11.58
CA LEU A 165 -4.79 -18.95 -12.18
C LEU A 165 -3.86 -19.55 -11.13
N GLY A 166 -3.64 -18.83 -10.02
CA GLY A 166 -2.73 -19.28 -8.97
C GLY A 166 -2.37 -18.20 -7.97
N VAL A 167 -1.48 -18.55 -7.04
CA VAL A 167 -0.91 -17.63 -6.08
C VAL A 167 0.61 -17.71 -6.18
N MET A 168 1.24 -16.60 -6.55
CA MET A 168 2.68 -16.47 -6.54
C MET A 168 3.11 -16.06 -5.12
N ILE A 169 4.02 -16.81 -4.51
CA ILE A 169 4.53 -16.53 -3.17
C ILE A 169 5.99 -16.13 -3.29
N ASN A 170 6.29 -14.89 -2.91
CA ASN A 170 7.64 -14.40 -2.77
C ASN A 170 8.04 -14.46 -1.29
N ALA A 171 8.71 -15.54 -0.90
CA ALA A 171 9.24 -15.71 0.44
C ALA A 171 10.63 -15.06 0.53
N GLN A 172 10.77 -14.05 1.36
CA GLN A 172 12.05 -13.40 1.60
C GLN A 172 12.57 -13.76 2.99
N GLY A 173 13.84 -14.15 3.05
CA GLY A 173 14.55 -14.15 4.32
C GLY A 173 14.56 -12.72 4.87
N PHE A 174 14.11 -12.53 6.11
CA PHE A 174 13.95 -11.21 6.68
C PHE A 174 15.29 -10.51 6.84
N THR A 175 15.50 -9.40 6.20
CA THR A 175 16.85 -8.84 6.10
C THR A 175 17.03 -7.42 6.65
N LYS A 176 16.02 -6.63 7.00
CA LYS A 176 16.42 -5.22 7.11
C LYS A 176 15.90 -4.31 8.21
N THR A 177 14.80 -4.52 8.83
CA THR A 177 14.28 -3.48 9.73
C THR A 177 14.13 -3.91 11.17
N ALA A 178 14.50 -5.14 11.43
CA ALA A 178 14.29 -5.81 12.68
C ALA A 178 14.98 -5.22 13.86
N ASN A 179 16.21 -4.82 13.69
CA ASN A 179 17.05 -4.42 14.80
C ASN A 179 17.04 -2.92 15.08
N CYS A 180 16.33 -2.13 14.30
CA CYS A 180 16.34 -0.67 14.46
C CYS A 180 15.74 -0.20 15.78
N TRP A 181 14.93 -1.00 16.46
CA TRP A 181 14.16 -0.56 17.63
C TRP A 181 13.95 -1.67 18.69
N GLY A 182 14.81 -2.66 18.72
CA GLY A 182 14.64 -3.79 19.63
C GLY A 182 13.42 -4.67 19.34
N VAL A 183 12.86 -4.56 18.15
CA VAL A 183 11.75 -5.40 17.71
C VAL A 183 12.35 -6.67 17.11
N LEU A 184 12.10 -7.81 17.74
CA LEU A 184 12.42 -9.11 17.16
C LEU A 184 11.54 -9.32 15.92
N ASN A 185 12.17 -9.44 14.76
CA ASN A 185 11.48 -9.77 13.54
C ASN A 185 10.99 -11.21 13.54
N GLY A 186 9.89 -11.44 12.82
CA GLY A 186 9.19 -12.71 12.79
C GLY A 186 7.98 -12.78 13.73
N SER A 187 7.79 -11.79 14.62
CA SER A 187 6.61 -11.74 15.49
C SER A 187 5.54 -10.73 15.05
N LYS A 188 5.90 -9.76 14.20
CA LYS A 188 4.97 -8.73 13.71
C LYS A 188 5.26 -8.39 12.25
N GLY A 189 4.26 -8.50 11.41
CA GLY A 189 4.35 -8.21 9.98
C GLY A 189 4.34 -9.46 9.09
N THR A 190 4.39 -9.25 7.78
CA THR A 190 4.41 -10.32 6.78
C THR A 190 5.83 -10.53 6.27
N ASN A 191 6.27 -11.79 6.24
CA ASN A 191 7.56 -12.19 5.68
C ASN A 191 7.42 -12.64 4.21
N THR A 192 6.22 -12.65 3.68
CA THR A 192 5.95 -13.11 2.33
C THR A 192 5.00 -12.16 1.63
N ASN A 193 5.33 -11.81 0.39
CA ASN A 193 4.39 -11.19 -0.53
C ASN A 193 3.70 -12.29 -1.31
N ARG A 194 2.38 -12.23 -1.38
CA ARG A 194 1.52 -13.22 -2.02
C ARG A 194 0.67 -12.53 -3.06
N VAL A 195 0.84 -12.88 -4.32
CA VAL A 195 0.12 -12.27 -5.43
C VAL A 195 -0.87 -13.28 -5.97
N VAL A 196 -2.16 -12.99 -5.80
CA VAL A 196 -3.23 -13.78 -6.40
C VAL A 196 -3.40 -13.35 -7.85
N LEU A 197 -3.28 -14.31 -8.76
CA LEU A 197 -3.37 -14.11 -10.20
C LEU A 197 -4.73 -14.56 -10.69
N LEU A 198 -5.46 -13.65 -11.32
CA LEU A 198 -6.78 -13.89 -11.88
C LEU A 198 -6.79 -13.47 -13.35
N ARG A 199 -7.59 -14.15 -14.18
CA ARG A 199 -7.83 -13.82 -15.58
C ARG A 199 -9.31 -13.56 -15.82
N ARG A 200 -9.67 -12.45 -16.44
CA ARG A 200 -11.05 -12.14 -16.83
C ARG A 200 -11.55 -13.11 -17.89
N THR A 201 -12.64 -13.79 -17.60
CA THR A 201 -13.33 -14.72 -18.54
C THR A 201 -14.24 -13.99 -19.50
#